data_3214d518614862b9dee851fe31dee5ad
#
_entry.id   3214d518614862b9dee851fe31dee5ad
#
_cell.length_a   1.000
_cell.length_b   1.000
_cell.length_c   1.000
_cell.angle_alpha   90.00
_cell.angle_beta   90.00
_cell.angle_gamma   90.00
#
_symmetry.space_group_name_H-M   'P 1'
#
loop_
_entity.id
_entity.type
_entity.pdbx_description
1 polymer ?
#
loop_
_entity_poly.entity_id
_entity_poly.type
_entity_poly.pdbx_seq_one_letter_code
_entity_poly.pdbx_strand_id
1 'polypeptide(L)'
;MRICYISSYPPTVCGIGDYTESLVKELINLYGDIYIDVIAEHEAKSSSKRIKVYPVFDRKNYNGREIINTLQILKPDIIHIQHSFGIFGADDRLLNIIKFSKKLNSRIVVTFHTVHTRETVDFEVKGYDIEEYNRIISSYADHIIVHTNSMKHVLMRQGIPEDKISVIRLGAFKFTSDIDLEQARSLLNLPLNIKLIVVPGFIHRTKGTKLAIRLCKELLKHTENFRLAIAGWVHPKEFQRKNIQYAYECLKLIEKYNLKKHVLVTRRNLSREELSYYIYSADLILLLYTQFNWSTSGILKVAIGAGKPFIVTRIPKFEEVSEEISDELTVLPNDFKRMVKLTYRLLFDEQFRDHIISRVKDYAKKVSWSNSARKHIELYNKLL
;
A
#
# COMPACT_ATOMS: atom_id res chain seq x y z
N MET A 1 -8.97 23.81 -13.84
CA MET A 1 -8.61 23.56 -12.43
C MET A 1 -7.13 23.17 -12.34
N ARG A 2 -6.39 23.79 -11.42
CA ARG A 2 -4.97 23.49 -11.15
C ARG A 2 -4.81 22.80 -9.81
N ILE A 3 -4.25 21.59 -9.80
CA ILE A 3 -4.08 20.77 -8.60
C ILE A 3 -2.60 20.61 -8.33
N CYS A 4 -2.16 20.93 -7.10
CA CYS A 4 -0.79 20.73 -6.66
C CYS A 4 -0.74 19.64 -5.60
N TYR A 5 -0.08 18.52 -5.92
CA TYR A 5 0.20 17.45 -4.95
C TYR A 5 1.51 17.75 -4.21
N ILE A 6 1.51 17.54 -2.90
CA ILE A 6 2.74 17.53 -2.08
C ILE A 6 2.92 16.08 -1.62
N SER A 7 3.91 15.39 -2.17
CA SER A 7 4.04 13.93 -2.01
C SER A 7 5.46 13.44 -2.28
N SER A 8 5.71 12.19 -1.95
CA SER A 8 6.75 11.40 -2.62
C SER A 8 6.36 11.14 -4.08
N TYR A 9 7.37 11.02 -4.95
CA TYR A 9 7.15 10.71 -6.38
C TYR A 9 8.30 9.89 -6.97
N PRO A 10 8.06 9.04 -7.99
CA PRO A 10 9.11 8.27 -8.65
C PRO A 10 10.26 9.14 -9.19
N PRO A 11 11.50 8.59 -9.25
CA PRO A 11 11.93 7.21 -9.04
C PRO A 11 12.13 6.81 -7.57
N THR A 12 11.81 7.66 -6.60
CA THR A 12 11.91 7.32 -5.19
C THR A 12 11.07 6.08 -4.88
N VAL A 13 11.70 5.03 -4.34
CA VAL A 13 11.01 3.78 -3.97
C VAL A 13 10.10 4.06 -2.77
N CYS A 14 8.81 4.27 -3.03
CA CYS A 14 7.82 4.63 -2.02
C CYS A 14 6.41 4.29 -2.51
N GLY A 15 5.65 3.50 -1.73
CA GLY A 15 4.27 3.15 -2.09
C GLY A 15 3.32 4.36 -2.22
N ILE A 16 3.59 5.46 -1.48
CA ILE A 16 2.82 6.71 -1.60
C ILE A 16 3.20 7.44 -2.90
N GLY A 17 4.47 7.38 -3.30
CA GLY A 17 4.90 7.89 -4.61
C GLY A 17 4.21 7.15 -5.76
N ASP A 18 4.11 5.82 -5.66
CA ASP A 18 3.41 4.98 -6.64
C ASP A 18 1.92 5.28 -6.70
N TYR A 19 1.30 5.51 -5.53
CA TYR A 19 -0.08 5.97 -5.43
C TYR A 19 -0.28 7.31 -6.14
N THR A 20 0.57 8.29 -5.82
CA THR A 20 0.46 9.64 -6.39
C THR A 20 0.64 9.59 -7.90
N GLU A 21 1.66 8.90 -8.40
CA GLU A 21 1.89 8.75 -9.84
C GLU A 21 0.69 8.11 -10.54
N SER A 22 0.15 7.02 -10.00
CA SER A 22 -0.98 6.32 -10.59
C SER A 22 -2.24 7.19 -10.62
N LEU A 23 -2.51 7.91 -9.53
CA LEU A 23 -3.66 8.81 -9.43
C LEU A 23 -3.54 9.97 -10.44
N VAL A 24 -2.39 10.66 -10.46
CA VAL A 24 -2.23 11.83 -11.33
C VAL A 24 -2.19 11.47 -12.81
N LYS A 25 -1.62 10.30 -13.17
CA LYS A 25 -1.70 9.78 -14.54
C LYS A 25 -3.14 9.53 -14.97
N GLU A 26 -3.93 8.92 -14.10
CA GLU A 26 -5.33 8.63 -14.43
C GLU A 26 -6.18 9.90 -14.49
N LEU A 27 -5.93 10.87 -13.61
CA LEU A 27 -6.59 12.17 -13.65
C LEU A 27 -6.37 12.88 -15.00
N ILE A 28 -5.13 12.94 -15.49
CA ILE A 28 -4.83 13.58 -16.79
C ILE A 28 -5.35 12.77 -17.99
N ASN A 29 -5.51 11.45 -17.83
CA ASN A 29 -6.09 10.60 -18.89
C ASN A 29 -7.60 10.84 -19.02
N LEU A 30 -8.31 10.99 -17.90
CA LEU A 30 -9.75 11.17 -17.88
C LEU A 30 -10.18 12.63 -18.13
N TYR A 31 -9.36 13.60 -17.73
CA TYR A 31 -9.74 15.02 -17.75
C TYR A 31 -8.69 15.87 -18.48
N GLY A 32 -9.10 16.42 -19.64
CA GLY A 32 -8.23 17.24 -20.50
C GLY A 32 -7.86 18.60 -19.91
N ASP A 33 -8.78 19.17 -19.12
CA ASP A 33 -8.75 20.58 -18.69
C ASP A 33 -8.14 20.80 -17.31
N ILE A 34 -7.44 19.79 -16.77
CA ILE A 34 -6.75 19.91 -15.49
C ILE A 34 -5.25 20.07 -15.67
N TYR A 35 -4.66 20.89 -14.81
CA TYR A 35 -3.21 21.08 -14.70
C TYR A 35 -2.75 20.43 -13.39
N ILE A 36 -1.73 19.56 -13.48
CA ILE A 36 -1.19 18.85 -12.32
C ILE A 36 0.26 19.22 -12.11
N ASP A 37 0.52 19.74 -10.91
CA ASP A 37 1.85 19.99 -10.37
C ASP A 37 2.10 19.02 -9.21
N VAL A 38 3.34 18.53 -9.07
CA VAL A 38 3.76 17.66 -7.97
C VAL A 38 5.00 18.26 -7.33
N ILE A 39 4.89 18.69 -6.09
CA ILE A 39 6.02 19.07 -5.24
C ILE A 39 6.54 17.81 -4.56
N ALA A 40 7.79 17.45 -4.81
CA ALA A 40 8.36 16.18 -4.37
C ALA A 40 9.83 16.27 -3.95
N GLU A 41 10.41 15.13 -3.56
CA GLU A 41 11.82 15.03 -3.21
C GLU A 41 12.73 15.31 -4.42
N HIS A 42 13.97 15.74 -4.14
CA HIS A 42 14.97 16.13 -5.15
C HIS A 42 15.22 15.10 -6.25
N GLU A 43 15.03 13.80 -5.97
CA GLU A 43 15.23 12.74 -6.95
C GLU A 43 14.04 12.57 -7.91
N ALA A 44 12.88 13.18 -7.60
CA ALA A 44 11.64 13.00 -8.34
C ALA A 44 11.74 13.51 -9.77
N LYS A 45 11.15 12.76 -10.70
CA LYS A 45 11.16 13.09 -12.14
C LYS A 45 9.76 12.91 -12.72
N SER A 46 9.40 13.79 -13.64
CA SER A 46 8.13 13.64 -14.35
C SER A 46 8.13 12.40 -15.24
N SER A 47 7.01 11.67 -15.18
CA SER A 47 6.73 10.53 -16.06
C SER A 47 5.87 10.90 -17.28
N SER A 48 5.44 12.17 -17.40
CA SER A 48 4.60 12.66 -18.49
C SER A 48 4.80 14.18 -18.68
N LYS A 49 4.78 14.64 -19.93
CA LYS A 49 4.84 16.08 -20.26
C LYS A 49 3.70 16.91 -19.64
N ARG A 50 2.58 16.26 -19.30
CA ARG A 50 1.41 16.91 -18.69
C ARG A 50 1.47 16.98 -17.16
N ILE A 51 2.46 16.35 -16.52
CA ILE A 51 2.70 16.40 -15.08
C ILE A 51 3.98 17.19 -14.84
N LYS A 52 3.87 18.34 -14.19
CA LYS A 52 5.06 19.13 -13.81
C LYS A 52 5.51 18.72 -12.41
N VAL A 53 6.75 18.26 -12.28
CA VAL A 53 7.34 17.88 -11.00
C VAL A 53 8.33 18.96 -10.56
N TYR A 54 8.20 19.38 -9.31
CA TYR A 54 9.07 20.36 -8.63
C TYR A 54 9.86 19.61 -7.54
N PRO A 55 11.09 19.18 -7.81
CA PRO A 55 11.91 18.39 -6.87
C PRO A 55 12.62 19.33 -5.89
N VAL A 56 11.94 19.75 -4.82
CA VAL A 56 12.37 20.89 -3.98
C VAL A 56 12.68 20.53 -2.54
N PHE A 57 12.50 19.28 -2.08
CA PHE A 57 12.79 18.95 -0.69
C PHE A 57 13.50 17.60 -0.50
N ASP A 58 14.13 17.43 0.66
CA ASP A 58 14.66 16.15 1.15
C ASP A 58 13.92 15.76 2.43
N ARG A 59 13.46 14.51 2.54
CA ARG A 59 12.68 14.02 3.71
C ARG A 59 13.35 14.27 5.06
N LYS A 60 14.67 14.23 5.10
CA LYS A 60 15.44 14.37 6.35
C LYS A 60 15.73 15.82 6.71
N ASN A 61 16.01 16.65 5.73
CA ASN A 61 16.61 17.97 5.92
C ASN A 61 15.78 19.13 5.35
N TYR A 62 14.49 18.95 5.10
CA TYR A 62 13.66 20.06 4.62
C TYR A 62 13.17 20.94 5.79
N ASN A 63 13.00 22.22 5.53
CA ASN A 63 12.43 23.18 6.49
C ASN A 63 11.04 23.72 6.07
N GLY A 64 10.55 23.28 4.92
CA GLY A 64 9.26 23.68 4.37
C GLY A 64 9.27 24.95 3.51
N ARG A 65 10.34 25.75 3.52
CA ARG A 65 10.40 27.05 2.79
C ARG A 65 10.31 26.85 1.29
N GLU A 66 11.03 25.88 0.74
CA GLU A 66 11.04 25.60 -0.70
C GLU A 66 9.65 25.15 -1.18
N ILE A 67 8.96 24.36 -0.37
CA ILE A 67 7.57 23.96 -0.65
C ILE A 67 6.66 25.18 -0.65
N ILE A 68 6.78 26.04 0.38
CA ILE A 68 5.99 27.28 0.52
C ILE A 68 6.23 28.23 -0.65
N ASN A 69 7.50 28.47 -1.01
CA ASN A 69 7.85 29.34 -2.13
C ASN A 69 7.28 28.81 -3.46
N THR A 70 7.34 27.51 -3.67
CA THR A 70 6.78 26.88 -4.86
C THR A 70 5.25 27.03 -4.90
N LEU A 71 4.55 26.84 -3.79
CA LEU A 71 3.10 27.08 -3.70
C LEU A 71 2.71 28.53 -3.99
N GLN A 72 3.49 29.51 -3.53
CA GLN A 72 3.26 30.93 -3.82
C GLN A 72 3.36 31.26 -5.31
N ILE A 73 4.29 30.59 -6.01
CA ILE A 73 4.46 30.78 -7.47
C ILE A 73 3.33 30.08 -8.23
N LEU A 74 2.97 28.86 -7.82
CA LEU A 74 2.00 28.02 -8.53
C LEU A 74 0.56 28.51 -8.37
N LYS A 75 0.21 29.01 -7.20
CA LYS A 75 -1.17 29.45 -6.82
C LYS A 75 -2.23 28.46 -7.29
N PRO A 76 -2.19 27.18 -6.84
CA PRO A 76 -3.12 26.17 -7.30
C PRO A 76 -4.52 26.41 -6.71
N ASP A 77 -5.57 25.90 -7.38
CA ASP A 77 -6.92 25.88 -6.85
C ASP A 77 -7.04 24.87 -5.69
N ILE A 78 -6.37 23.71 -5.85
CA ILE A 78 -6.33 22.62 -4.85
C ILE A 78 -4.87 22.34 -4.45
N ILE A 79 -4.60 22.32 -3.14
CA ILE A 79 -3.39 21.76 -2.55
C ILE A 79 -3.74 20.41 -1.94
N HIS A 80 -3.18 19.32 -2.48
CA HIS A 80 -3.44 17.97 -1.99
C HIS A 80 -2.20 17.34 -1.38
N ILE A 81 -2.20 17.17 -0.05
CA ILE A 81 -1.07 16.63 0.72
C ILE A 81 -1.25 15.13 0.93
N GLN A 82 -0.25 14.34 0.53
CA GLN A 82 -0.21 12.89 0.76
C GLN A 82 0.50 12.60 2.08
N HIS A 83 -0.25 12.69 3.19
CA HIS A 83 0.32 12.66 4.52
C HIS A 83 0.92 11.30 4.91
N SER A 84 2.17 11.35 5.36
CA SER A 84 2.87 10.26 6.03
C SER A 84 4.05 10.83 6.83
N PHE A 85 4.25 10.37 8.04
CA PHE A 85 5.42 10.72 8.85
C PHE A 85 6.75 10.29 8.20
N GLY A 86 6.73 9.22 7.39
CA GLY A 86 7.88 8.79 6.62
C GLY A 86 8.30 9.75 5.50
N ILE A 87 7.43 10.68 5.09
CA ILE A 87 7.73 11.72 4.09
C ILE A 87 8.05 13.04 4.78
N PHE A 88 7.19 13.47 5.73
CA PHE A 88 7.23 14.82 6.27
C PHE A 88 7.89 14.93 7.64
N GLY A 89 8.29 13.81 8.26
CA GLY A 89 8.77 13.79 9.64
C GLY A 89 7.64 13.83 10.66
N ALA A 90 8.02 13.72 11.93
CA ALA A 90 7.11 13.72 13.07
C ALA A 90 7.34 14.98 13.92
N ASP A 91 7.10 16.15 13.34
CA ASP A 91 7.32 17.47 13.95
C ASP A 91 6.41 18.55 13.31
N ASP A 92 6.68 19.82 13.60
CA ASP A 92 5.86 20.96 13.17
C ASP A 92 6.04 21.38 11.70
N ARG A 93 7.00 20.81 10.96
CA ARG A 93 7.31 21.23 9.58
C ARG A 93 6.10 21.15 8.65
N LEU A 94 5.37 20.03 8.68
CA LEU A 94 4.15 19.87 7.88
C LEU A 94 3.06 20.84 8.34
N LEU A 95 2.90 21.04 9.66
CA LEU A 95 1.92 21.98 10.20
C LEU A 95 2.18 23.41 9.72
N ASN A 96 3.46 23.83 9.62
CA ASN A 96 3.84 25.14 9.11
C ASN A 96 3.49 25.30 7.63
N ILE A 97 3.67 24.25 6.82
CA ILE A 97 3.26 24.24 5.41
C ILE A 97 1.74 24.39 5.30
N ILE A 98 0.96 23.60 6.06
CA ILE A 98 -0.51 23.63 6.02
C ILE A 98 -1.05 24.99 6.51
N LYS A 99 -0.52 25.51 7.62
CA LYS A 99 -0.88 26.84 8.14
C LYS A 99 -0.60 27.95 7.12
N PHE A 100 0.52 27.87 6.44
CA PHE A 100 0.84 28.80 5.36
C PHE A 100 -0.14 28.64 4.19
N SER A 101 -0.42 27.42 3.78
CA SER A 101 -1.34 27.12 2.67
C SER A 101 -2.74 27.73 2.86
N LYS A 102 -3.19 27.88 4.11
CA LYS A 102 -4.45 28.59 4.43
C LYS A 102 -4.45 30.08 4.09
N LYS A 103 -3.29 30.70 3.93
CA LYS A 103 -3.16 32.09 3.49
C LYS A 103 -3.27 32.25 1.97
N LEU A 104 -3.18 31.15 1.24
CA LEU A 104 -3.41 31.11 -0.20
C LEU A 104 -4.91 30.93 -0.47
N ASN A 105 -5.38 31.43 -1.59
CA ASN A 105 -6.77 31.22 -2.03
C ASN A 105 -6.93 29.82 -2.65
N SER A 106 -6.48 28.77 -1.92
CA SER A 106 -6.50 27.37 -2.34
C SER A 106 -7.29 26.54 -1.35
N ARG A 107 -7.97 25.48 -1.82
CA ARG A 107 -8.56 24.46 -0.97
C ARG A 107 -7.52 23.40 -0.59
N ILE A 108 -7.48 23.00 0.66
CA ILE A 108 -6.52 22.06 1.19
C ILE A 108 -7.18 20.71 1.42
N VAL A 109 -6.68 19.69 0.72
CA VAL A 109 -7.07 18.28 0.91
C VAL A 109 -5.89 17.52 1.48
N VAL A 110 -6.14 16.67 2.48
CA VAL A 110 -5.11 15.82 3.07
C VAL A 110 -5.53 14.34 2.97
N THR A 111 -4.75 13.52 2.29
CA THR A 111 -4.91 12.06 2.36
C THR A 111 -4.05 11.50 3.48
N PHE A 112 -4.67 10.85 4.47
CA PHE A 112 -3.96 10.07 5.47
C PHE A 112 -3.73 8.66 4.96
N HIS A 113 -2.48 8.29 4.67
CA HIS A 113 -2.11 6.91 4.29
C HIS A 113 -2.01 5.96 5.48
N THR A 114 -1.83 6.52 6.67
CA THR A 114 -1.90 5.82 7.96
C THR A 114 -2.51 6.78 8.98
N VAL A 115 -3.45 6.28 9.75
CA VAL A 115 -3.97 6.98 10.94
C VAL A 115 -3.36 6.33 12.17
N HIS A 116 -2.63 7.10 12.95
CA HIS A 116 -2.05 6.63 14.21
C HIS A 116 -2.94 7.01 15.40
N THR A 117 -2.95 6.14 16.39
CA THR A 117 -3.52 6.37 17.73
C THR A 117 -2.40 6.28 18.75
N ARG A 118 -2.66 6.68 20.00
CA ARG A 118 -1.70 6.52 21.11
C ARG A 118 -1.22 5.08 21.27
N GLU A 119 -2.08 4.09 20.96
CA GLU A 119 -1.77 2.66 21.10
C GLU A 119 -0.96 2.09 19.91
N THR A 120 -1.04 2.72 18.73
CA THR A 120 -0.42 2.19 17.51
C THR A 120 0.82 2.96 17.06
N VAL A 121 1.06 4.14 17.62
CA VAL A 121 2.28 4.91 17.35
C VAL A 121 3.47 4.28 18.09
N ASP A 122 4.58 4.08 17.37
CA ASP A 122 5.83 3.51 17.87
C ASP A 122 7.01 4.49 17.75
N PHE A 123 6.70 5.78 17.57
CA PHE A 123 7.65 6.89 17.47
C PHE A 123 7.09 8.12 18.17
N GLU A 124 7.97 9.04 18.56
CA GLU A 124 7.59 10.31 19.16
C GLU A 124 7.23 11.34 18.07
N VAL A 125 6.14 12.08 18.28
CA VAL A 125 5.80 13.28 17.51
C VAL A 125 6.26 14.49 18.31
N LYS A 126 7.31 15.13 17.87
CA LYS A 126 7.99 16.19 18.61
C LYS A 126 7.04 17.35 18.93
N GLY A 127 6.77 17.54 20.22
CA GLY A 127 5.95 18.63 20.74
C GLY A 127 4.43 18.39 20.68
N TYR A 128 3.96 17.20 20.29
CA TYR A 128 2.53 16.91 20.14
C TYR A 128 2.17 15.50 20.60
N ASP A 129 0.97 15.34 21.13
CA ASP A 129 0.28 14.06 21.17
C ASP A 129 -0.15 13.69 19.74
N ILE A 130 -0.08 12.40 19.38
CA ILE A 130 -0.36 11.95 18.00
C ILE A 130 -1.79 12.24 17.56
N GLU A 131 -2.76 12.11 18.45
CA GLU A 131 -4.16 12.38 18.11
C GLU A 131 -4.44 13.88 18.05
N GLU A 132 -3.75 14.67 18.89
CA GLU A 132 -3.76 16.13 18.78
C GLU A 132 -3.15 16.58 17.44
N TYR A 133 -2.04 15.98 17.02
CA TYR A 133 -1.41 16.27 15.74
C TYR A 133 -2.37 15.98 14.57
N ASN A 134 -3.07 14.84 14.59
CA ASN A 134 -4.10 14.51 13.60
C ASN A 134 -5.24 15.56 13.60
N ARG A 135 -5.69 16.02 14.78
CA ARG A 135 -6.72 17.08 14.90
C ARG A 135 -6.25 18.41 14.33
N ILE A 136 -4.99 18.81 14.61
CA ILE A 136 -4.44 20.06 14.09
C ILE A 136 -4.34 20.01 12.56
N ILE A 137 -3.78 18.97 11.96
CA ILE A 137 -3.78 18.79 10.51
C ILE A 137 -5.21 18.92 9.96
N SER A 138 -6.14 18.20 10.58
CA SER A 138 -7.53 18.15 10.13
C SER A 138 -8.25 19.47 10.27
N SER A 139 -7.92 20.30 11.26
CA SER A 139 -8.53 21.62 11.45
C SER A 139 -8.18 22.59 10.32
N TYR A 140 -6.96 22.52 9.79
CA TYR A 140 -6.51 23.37 8.70
C TYR A 140 -6.91 22.83 7.31
N ALA A 141 -7.09 21.52 7.13
CA ALA A 141 -7.57 20.95 5.87
C ALA A 141 -9.05 21.34 5.61
N ASP A 142 -9.42 21.59 4.38
CA ASP A 142 -10.82 21.75 3.97
C ASP A 142 -11.52 20.38 3.88
N HIS A 143 -10.78 19.33 3.49
CA HIS A 143 -11.30 17.97 3.47
C HIS A 143 -10.18 16.92 3.69
N ILE A 144 -10.59 15.75 4.18
CA ILE A 144 -9.69 14.63 4.49
C ILE A 144 -10.12 13.42 3.66
N ILE A 145 -9.12 12.74 3.12
CA ILE A 145 -9.30 11.44 2.46
C ILE A 145 -8.61 10.38 3.31
N VAL A 146 -9.29 9.26 3.50
CA VAL A 146 -8.74 8.02 4.05
C VAL A 146 -9.07 6.85 3.12
N HIS A 147 -8.39 5.71 3.31
CA HIS A 147 -8.56 4.58 2.41
C HIS A 147 -9.48 3.48 2.94
N THR A 148 -9.83 3.53 4.23
CA THR A 148 -10.65 2.49 4.87
C THR A 148 -11.70 3.10 5.80
N ASN A 149 -12.80 2.37 6.03
CA ASN A 149 -13.85 2.79 6.96
C ASN A 149 -13.30 2.84 8.38
N SER A 150 -12.45 1.89 8.77
CA SER A 150 -11.82 1.89 10.08
C SER A 150 -10.93 3.12 10.30
N MET A 151 -10.19 3.59 9.28
CA MET A 151 -9.44 4.85 9.37
C MET A 151 -10.37 6.04 9.60
N LYS A 152 -11.50 6.12 8.89
CA LYS A 152 -12.52 7.15 9.08
C LYS A 152 -13.04 7.12 10.52
N HIS A 153 -13.44 5.95 11.02
CA HIS A 153 -13.95 5.80 12.39
C HIS A 153 -12.92 6.19 13.45
N VAL A 154 -11.62 5.91 13.22
CA VAL A 154 -10.56 6.34 14.14
C VAL A 154 -10.45 7.85 14.17
N LEU A 155 -10.42 8.53 13.03
CA LEU A 155 -10.39 10.00 12.99
C LEU A 155 -11.64 10.64 13.64
N MET A 156 -12.82 10.06 13.42
CA MET A 156 -14.04 10.50 14.08
C MET A 156 -13.95 10.38 15.61
N ARG A 157 -13.40 9.27 16.13
CA ARG A 157 -13.15 9.11 17.58
C ARG A 157 -12.12 10.10 18.12
N GLN A 158 -11.22 10.58 17.28
CA GLN A 158 -10.29 11.66 17.61
C GLN A 158 -10.93 13.05 17.54
N GLY A 159 -12.24 13.15 17.28
CA GLY A 159 -13.02 14.39 17.27
C GLY A 159 -13.03 15.12 15.93
N ILE A 160 -12.70 14.47 14.82
CA ILE A 160 -12.77 15.06 13.48
C ILE A 160 -14.18 14.82 12.91
N PRO A 161 -14.88 15.88 12.43
CA PRO A 161 -16.25 15.77 11.91
C PRO A 161 -16.36 14.78 10.75
N GLU A 162 -17.45 14.00 10.72
CA GLU A 162 -17.68 12.96 9.72
C GLU A 162 -17.78 13.50 8.30
N ASP A 163 -18.48 14.61 8.11
CA ASP A 163 -18.70 15.30 6.83
C ASP A 163 -17.39 15.81 6.19
N LYS A 164 -16.35 15.97 7.02
CA LYS A 164 -15.01 16.36 6.59
C LYS A 164 -14.16 15.19 6.08
N ILE A 165 -14.63 13.93 6.21
CA ILE A 165 -13.85 12.73 5.91
C ILE A 165 -14.51 11.90 4.82
N SER A 166 -13.82 11.73 3.70
CA SER A 166 -14.22 10.80 2.62
C SER A 166 -13.36 9.54 2.61
N VAL A 167 -14.01 8.41 2.36
CA VAL A 167 -13.31 7.14 2.12
C VAL A 167 -13.16 6.94 0.62
N ILE A 168 -11.93 7.09 0.12
CA ILE A 168 -11.57 6.76 -1.26
C ILE A 168 -10.58 5.60 -1.22
N ARG A 169 -11.05 4.40 -1.59
CA ARG A 169 -10.23 3.18 -1.62
C ARG A 169 -9.01 3.36 -2.52
N LEU A 170 -7.87 2.83 -2.10
CA LEU A 170 -6.67 2.76 -2.93
C LEU A 170 -6.97 2.00 -4.22
N GLY A 171 -6.52 2.50 -5.36
CA GLY A 171 -6.69 1.85 -6.66
C GLY A 171 -6.01 0.49 -6.75
N ALA A 172 -6.59 -0.43 -7.52
CA ALA A 172 -5.93 -1.69 -7.85
C ALA A 172 -4.76 -1.43 -8.80
N PHE A 173 -3.58 -1.93 -8.47
CA PHE A 173 -2.38 -1.76 -9.28
C PHE A 173 -2.21 -2.89 -10.31
N LYS A 174 -1.83 -2.52 -11.53
CA LYS A 174 -1.20 -3.44 -12.47
C LYS A 174 0.22 -2.95 -12.71
N PHE A 175 1.23 -3.72 -12.34
CA PHE A 175 2.64 -3.32 -12.51
C PHE A 175 3.18 -3.62 -13.90
N THR A 176 2.58 -4.59 -14.60
CA THR A 176 2.89 -4.92 -15.98
C THR A 176 1.60 -5.05 -16.77
N SER A 177 1.66 -4.77 -18.07
CA SER A 177 0.57 -5.07 -18.99
C SER A 177 0.62 -6.57 -19.36
N ASP A 178 -0.53 -7.23 -19.20
CA ASP A 178 -0.92 -8.45 -19.90
C ASP A 178 0.06 -9.65 -19.91
N ILE A 179 0.74 -9.92 -18.78
CA ILE A 179 1.48 -11.15 -18.58
C ILE A 179 0.56 -12.21 -17.95
N ASP A 180 0.48 -13.37 -18.55
CA ASP A 180 -0.26 -14.51 -18.02
C ASP A 180 0.59 -15.36 -17.05
N LEU A 181 -0.03 -16.41 -16.47
CA LEU A 181 0.64 -17.28 -15.50
C LEU A 181 1.81 -18.05 -16.14
N GLU A 182 1.66 -18.54 -17.37
CA GLU A 182 2.68 -19.35 -18.04
C GLU A 182 3.89 -18.51 -18.40
N GLN A 183 3.68 -17.33 -18.95
CA GLN A 183 4.73 -16.34 -19.23
C GLN A 183 5.48 -15.94 -17.96
N ALA A 184 4.74 -15.62 -16.89
CA ALA A 184 5.34 -15.25 -15.61
C ALA A 184 6.19 -16.38 -15.02
N ARG A 185 5.74 -17.63 -15.11
CA ARG A 185 6.51 -18.80 -14.66
C ARG A 185 7.73 -19.08 -15.52
N SER A 186 7.61 -18.94 -16.84
CA SER A 186 8.73 -19.06 -17.77
C SER A 186 9.84 -18.05 -17.42
N LEU A 187 9.49 -16.78 -17.20
CA LEU A 187 10.45 -15.74 -16.82
C LEU A 187 11.16 -16.01 -15.47
N LEU A 188 10.51 -16.75 -14.58
CA LEU A 188 11.05 -17.12 -13.27
C LEU A 188 11.69 -18.53 -13.24
N ASN A 189 11.72 -19.23 -14.39
CA ASN A 189 12.13 -20.63 -14.47
C ASN A 189 11.38 -21.54 -13.48
N LEU A 190 10.08 -21.34 -13.32
CA LEU A 190 9.21 -22.10 -12.42
C LEU A 190 8.37 -23.12 -13.19
N PRO A 191 8.18 -24.34 -12.67
CA PRO A 191 7.39 -25.37 -13.34
C PRO A 191 5.89 -25.03 -13.32
N LEU A 192 5.19 -25.46 -14.39
CA LEU A 192 3.75 -25.23 -14.53
C LEU A 192 2.88 -26.23 -13.73
N ASN A 193 3.40 -27.43 -13.52
CA ASN A 193 2.65 -28.54 -12.91
C ASN A 193 2.65 -28.54 -11.38
N ILE A 194 3.18 -27.51 -10.73
CA ILE A 194 3.24 -27.36 -9.27
C ILE A 194 2.45 -26.11 -8.86
N LYS A 195 1.69 -26.20 -7.78
CA LYS A 195 1.01 -25.05 -7.18
C LYS A 195 2.01 -24.10 -6.53
N LEU A 196 1.94 -22.82 -6.85
CA LEU A 196 2.84 -21.80 -6.31
C LEU A 196 2.11 -20.88 -5.31
N ILE A 197 2.58 -20.93 -4.07
CA ILE A 197 2.17 -19.98 -3.01
C ILE A 197 3.23 -18.89 -2.97
N VAL A 198 2.82 -17.61 -2.97
CA VAL A 198 3.74 -16.48 -2.93
C VAL A 198 3.52 -15.62 -1.70
N VAL A 199 4.60 -15.29 -0.99
CA VAL A 199 4.67 -14.24 0.04
C VAL A 199 5.44 -13.07 -0.57
N PRO A 200 4.75 -12.04 -1.08
CA PRO A 200 5.39 -10.95 -1.81
C PRO A 200 5.86 -9.82 -0.91
N GLY A 201 6.97 -9.19 -1.29
CA GLY A 201 7.50 -7.98 -0.67
C GLY A 201 8.60 -8.23 0.37
N PHE A 202 8.94 -7.19 1.13
CA PHE A 202 10.06 -7.23 2.06
C PHE A 202 9.83 -8.19 3.24
N ILE A 203 10.90 -8.91 3.62
CA ILE A 203 10.88 -9.72 4.84
C ILE A 203 10.98 -8.77 6.05
N HIS A 204 9.92 -8.75 6.84
CA HIS A 204 9.84 -7.97 8.06
C HIS A 204 9.02 -8.73 9.12
N ARG A 205 9.27 -8.46 10.41
CA ARG A 205 8.56 -9.15 11.53
C ARG A 205 7.04 -9.07 11.43
N THR A 206 6.54 -7.95 10.91
CA THR A 206 5.10 -7.69 10.79
C THR A 206 4.45 -8.34 9.57
N LYS A 207 5.22 -8.96 8.66
CA LYS A 207 4.72 -9.51 7.39
C LYS A 207 4.35 -11.00 7.47
N GLY A 208 4.55 -11.65 8.62
CA GLY A 208 4.14 -13.03 8.83
C GLY A 208 4.95 -14.09 8.09
N THR A 209 6.18 -13.79 7.63
CA THR A 209 7.02 -14.76 6.89
C THR A 209 7.25 -16.06 7.65
N LYS A 210 7.51 -16.00 8.97
CA LYS A 210 7.65 -17.23 9.79
C LYS A 210 6.36 -18.03 9.85
N LEU A 211 5.20 -17.36 9.82
CA LEU A 211 3.90 -18.01 9.81
C LEU A 211 3.68 -18.76 8.49
N ALA A 212 4.05 -18.15 7.35
CA ALA A 212 4.00 -18.81 6.04
C ALA A 212 4.95 -20.04 5.96
N ILE A 213 6.14 -19.97 6.56
CA ILE A 213 7.07 -21.11 6.63
C ILE A 213 6.49 -22.25 7.47
N ARG A 214 5.84 -21.94 8.61
CA ARG A 214 5.14 -22.94 9.43
C ARG A 214 3.96 -23.56 8.68
N LEU A 215 3.20 -22.73 7.96
CA LEU A 215 2.11 -23.16 7.09
C LEU A 215 2.59 -24.16 6.04
N CYS A 216 3.73 -23.86 5.37
CA CYS A 216 4.36 -24.76 4.41
C CYS A 216 4.65 -26.14 5.05
N LYS A 217 5.23 -26.18 6.26
CA LYS A 217 5.47 -27.43 7.00
C LYS A 217 4.19 -28.23 7.26
N GLU A 218 3.12 -27.58 7.69
CA GLU A 218 1.85 -28.26 7.97
C GLU A 218 1.17 -28.74 6.68
N LEU A 219 1.23 -27.94 5.61
CA LEU A 219 0.65 -28.29 4.33
C LEU A 219 1.31 -29.54 3.71
N LEU A 220 2.61 -29.77 3.95
CA LEU A 220 3.32 -30.97 3.51
C LEU A 220 2.79 -32.27 4.12
N LYS A 221 2.03 -32.22 5.20
CA LYS A 221 1.33 -33.39 5.73
C LYS A 221 0.17 -33.86 4.85
N HIS A 222 -0.27 -33.00 3.93
CA HIS A 222 -1.45 -33.24 3.08
C HIS A 222 -1.07 -33.37 1.61
N THR A 223 -0.02 -32.68 1.15
CA THR A 223 0.42 -32.67 -0.26
C THR A 223 1.86 -32.20 -0.41
N GLU A 224 2.56 -32.73 -1.42
CA GLU A 224 3.88 -32.24 -1.84
C GLU A 224 3.80 -31.40 -3.13
N ASN A 225 2.63 -31.34 -3.78
CA ASN A 225 2.45 -30.67 -5.07
C ASN A 225 2.30 -29.16 -4.94
N PHE A 226 3.22 -28.52 -4.18
CA PHE A 226 3.32 -27.07 -4.10
C PHE A 226 4.75 -26.59 -3.82
N ARG A 227 4.97 -25.30 -4.05
CA ARG A 227 6.14 -24.55 -3.59
C ARG A 227 5.69 -23.24 -2.94
N LEU A 228 6.46 -22.78 -1.95
CA LEU A 228 6.32 -21.49 -1.30
C LEU A 228 7.46 -20.58 -1.78
N ALA A 229 7.14 -19.49 -2.45
CA ALA A 229 8.10 -18.45 -2.82
C ALA A 229 8.00 -17.25 -1.88
N ILE A 230 9.09 -16.95 -1.17
CA ILE A 230 9.26 -15.71 -0.41
C ILE A 230 9.95 -14.72 -1.36
N ALA A 231 9.13 -13.88 -2.02
CA ALA A 231 9.54 -13.01 -3.10
C ALA A 231 9.94 -11.62 -2.57
N GLY A 232 11.18 -11.51 -2.14
CA GLY A 232 11.78 -10.28 -1.58
C GLY A 232 12.85 -10.56 -0.53
N TRP A 233 13.40 -9.48 0.01
CA TRP A 233 14.42 -9.50 1.06
C TRP A 233 14.19 -8.36 2.05
N VAL A 234 15.17 -8.00 2.85
CA VAL A 234 15.10 -6.87 3.79
C VAL A 234 15.10 -5.55 3.02
N HIS A 235 14.24 -4.61 3.42
CA HIS A 235 14.15 -3.29 2.76
C HIS A 235 15.48 -2.53 2.88
N PRO A 236 16.03 -1.92 1.80
CA PRO A 236 17.34 -1.26 1.83
C PRO A 236 17.46 -0.13 2.86
N LYS A 237 16.39 0.67 3.04
CA LYS A 237 16.36 1.77 4.03
C LYS A 237 16.12 1.29 5.47
N GLU A 238 15.71 0.02 5.64
CA GLU A 238 15.47 -0.62 6.94
C GLU A 238 16.53 -1.70 7.21
N PHE A 239 17.74 -1.54 6.67
CA PHE A 239 18.87 -2.46 6.87
C PHE A 239 19.40 -2.33 8.32
N GLN A 240 18.47 -2.41 9.28
CA GLN A 240 18.79 -2.46 10.70
C GLN A 240 19.13 -3.89 11.11
N ARG A 241 20.06 -4.03 12.04
CA ARG A 241 20.52 -5.34 12.55
C ARG A 241 19.35 -6.28 12.92
N LYS A 242 18.29 -5.76 13.53
CA LYS A 242 17.09 -6.53 13.93
C LYS A 242 16.30 -7.12 12.75
N ASN A 243 16.22 -6.40 11.60
CA ASN A 243 15.48 -6.87 10.43
C ASN A 243 16.28 -7.91 9.64
N ILE A 244 17.59 -7.70 9.54
CA ILE A 244 18.52 -8.68 8.95
C ILE A 244 18.50 -9.96 9.79
N GLN A 245 18.59 -9.86 11.11
CA GLN A 245 18.51 -11.00 12.02
C GLN A 245 17.21 -11.79 11.81
N TYR A 246 16.06 -11.11 11.70
CA TYR A 246 14.78 -11.77 11.45
C TYR A 246 14.75 -12.54 10.12
N ALA A 247 15.35 -12.00 9.07
CA ALA A 247 15.44 -12.69 7.79
C ALA A 247 16.31 -13.98 7.91
N TYR A 248 17.43 -13.91 8.61
CA TYR A 248 18.23 -15.09 8.89
C TYR A 248 17.52 -16.12 9.79
N GLU A 249 16.71 -15.66 10.75
CA GLU A 249 15.86 -16.56 11.55
C GLU A 249 14.84 -17.30 10.68
N CYS A 250 14.29 -16.65 9.64
CA CYS A 250 13.42 -17.30 8.65
C CYS A 250 14.20 -18.39 7.88
N LEU A 251 15.44 -18.13 7.45
CA LEU A 251 16.26 -19.13 6.77
C LEU A 251 16.58 -20.31 7.68
N LYS A 252 16.97 -20.07 8.94
CA LYS A 252 17.17 -21.14 9.94
C LYS A 252 15.93 -21.99 10.17
N LEU A 253 14.72 -21.36 10.13
CA LEU A 253 13.47 -22.07 10.28
C LEU A 253 13.20 -23.01 9.08
N ILE A 254 13.51 -22.57 7.86
CA ILE A 254 13.44 -23.40 6.64
C ILE A 254 14.36 -24.61 6.77
N GLU A 255 15.59 -24.44 7.25
CA GLU A 255 16.53 -25.52 7.50
C GLU A 255 16.05 -26.47 8.59
N LYS A 256 15.64 -25.94 9.76
CA LYS A 256 15.12 -26.71 10.89
C LYS A 256 13.95 -27.61 10.51
N TYR A 257 13.10 -27.16 9.58
CA TYR A 257 11.94 -27.93 9.12
C TYR A 257 12.21 -28.75 7.86
N ASN A 258 13.46 -28.79 7.38
CA ASN A 258 13.87 -29.50 6.15
C ASN A 258 13.05 -29.09 4.90
N LEU A 259 12.78 -27.78 4.77
CA LEU A 259 11.91 -27.23 3.72
C LEU A 259 12.65 -26.70 2.48
N LYS A 260 13.98 -26.90 2.36
CA LYS A 260 14.80 -26.34 1.25
C LYS A 260 14.28 -26.71 -0.15
N LYS A 261 13.65 -27.89 -0.31
CA LYS A 261 13.06 -28.34 -1.58
C LYS A 261 11.70 -27.69 -1.88
N HIS A 262 11.02 -27.14 -0.87
CA HIS A 262 9.66 -26.59 -0.98
C HIS A 262 9.58 -25.08 -0.83
N VAL A 263 10.64 -24.43 -0.32
CA VAL A 263 10.65 -22.98 -0.08
C VAL A 263 11.76 -22.32 -0.88
N LEU A 264 11.37 -21.44 -1.79
CA LEU A 264 12.26 -20.54 -2.53
C LEU A 264 12.32 -19.19 -1.81
N VAL A 265 13.52 -18.66 -1.56
CA VAL A 265 13.75 -17.32 -1.04
C VAL A 265 14.64 -16.55 -2.02
N THR A 266 14.17 -15.40 -2.51
CA THR A 266 14.93 -14.65 -3.52
C THR A 266 16.23 -14.04 -3.00
N ARG A 267 16.31 -13.72 -1.69
CA ARG A 267 17.45 -13.14 -0.97
C ARG A 267 18.03 -11.86 -1.59
N ARG A 268 17.21 -11.16 -2.36
CA ARG A 268 17.54 -9.86 -2.95
C ARG A 268 16.28 -9.00 -3.05
N ASN A 269 16.47 -7.71 -3.20
CA ASN A 269 15.38 -6.83 -3.50
C ASN A 269 14.94 -7.00 -4.96
N LEU A 270 13.67 -7.11 -5.16
CA LEU A 270 13.06 -7.24 -6.48
C LEU A 270 12.64 -5.86 -6.99
N SER A 271 12.80 -5.64 -8.30
CA SER A 271 12.14 -4.53 -8.97
C SER A 271 10.62 -4.72 -8.92
N ARG A 272 9.85 -3.68 -9.24
CA ARG A 272 8.39 -3.80 -9.36
C ARG A 272 7.98 -4.83 -10.40
N GLU A 273 8.69 -4.84 -11.51
CA GLU A 273 8.47 -5.77 -12.61
C GLU A 273 8.74 -7.22 -12.17
N GLU A 274 9.88 -7.49 -11.56
CA GLU A 274 10.21 -8.82 -11.04
C GLU A 274 9.22 -9.28 -9.96
N LEU A 275 8.79 -8.38 -9.06
CA LEU A 275 7.78 -8.70 -8.05
C LEU A 275 6.44 -9.03 -8.70
N SER A 276 6.08 -8.35 -9.81
CA SER A 276 4.86 -8.65 -10.55
C SER A 276 4.91 -10.05 -11.17
N TYR A 277 6.06 -10.51 -11.68
CA TYR A 277 6.19 -11.87 -12.19
C TYR A 277 5.88 -12.92 -11.12
N TYR A 278 6.36 -12.74 -9.87
CA TYR A 278 5.96 -13.62 -8.77
C TYR A 278 4.46 -13.58 -8.48
N ILE A 279 3.85 -12.40 -8.52
CA ILE A 279 2.42 -12.24 -8.27
C ILE A 279 1.60 -12.90 -9.39
N TYR A 280 1.94 -12.67 -10.65
CA TYR A 280 1.24 -13.28 -11.80
C TYR A 280 1.47 -14.79 -11.90
N SER A 281 2.62 -15.30 -11.45
CA SER A 281 2.93 -16.74 -11.40
C SER A 281 2.21 -17.49 -10.28
N ALA A 282 1.64 -16.78 -9.28
CA ALA A 282 1.03 -17.38 -8.10
C ALA A 282 -0.31 -18.07 -8.39
N ASP A 283 -0.52 -19.24 -7.77
CA ASP A 283 -1.84 -19.83 -7.56
C ASP A 283 -2.50 -19.26 -6.30
N LEU A 284 -1.71 -18.83 -5.32
CA LEU A 284 -2.19 -18.24 -4.06
C LEU A 284 -1.18 -17.24 -3.52
N ILE A 285 -1.67 -16.11 -3.02
CA ILE A 285 -0.86 -15.09 -2.36
C ILE A 285 -1.17 -15.09 -0.85
N LEU A 286 -0.12 -15.02 -0.01
CA LEU A 286 -0.26 -14.93 1.44
C LEU A 286 0.18 -13.56 1.95
N LEU A 287 -0.73 -12.86 2.61
CA LEU A 287 -0.49 -11.56 3.26
C LEU A 287 -0.81 -11.69 4.77
N LEU A 288 -0.03 -12.50 5.47
CA LEU A 288 -0.25 -12.92 6.85
C LEU A 288 0.32 -11.89 7.86
N TYR A 289 -0.04 -10.62 7.69
CA TYR A 289 0.50 -9.53 8.52
C TYR A 289 0.02 -9.66 9.97
N THR A 290 0.91 -9.35 10.90
CA THR A 290 0.65 -9.46 12.35
C THR A 290 0.56 -8.11 13.05
N GLN A 291 0.95 -7.03 12.37
CA GLN A 291 0.88 -5.68 12.94
C GLN A 291 -0.51 -5.11 12.79
N PHE A 292 -1.08 -4.71 13.90
CA PHE A 292 -2.32 -3.96 13.96
C PHE A 292 -2.03 -2.47 13.74
N ASN A 293 -2.46 -1.93 12.61
CA ASN A 293 -2.39 -0.48 12.34
C ASN A 293 -3.51 -0.07 11.36
N TRP A 294 -3.84 1.20 11.40
CA TRP A 294 -4.88 1.81 10.57
C TRP A 294 -4.27 2.36 9.28
N SER A 295 -4.13 1.50 8.29
CA SER A 295 -3.55 1.84 6.98
C SER A 295 -4.07 0.86 5.92
N THR A 296 -3.60 0.96 4.69
CA THR A 296 -3.92 -0.01 3.62
C THR A 296 -2.65 -0.71 3.10
N SER A 297 -2.82 -1.73 2.28
CA SER A 297 -1.71 -2.52 1.72
C SER A 297 -1.61 -2.35 0.21
N GLY A 298 -0.53 -1.72 -0.27
CA GLY A 298 -0.24 -1.63 -1.70
C GLY A 298 -0.10 -3.02 -2.34
N ILE A 299 0.52 -3.98 -1.66
CA ILE A 299 0.69 -5.36 -2.17
C ILE A 299 -0.66 -6.08 -2.31
N LEU A 300 -1.62 -5.86 -1.40
CA LEU A 300 -2.99 -6.36 -1.58
C LEU A 300 -3.60 -5.81 -2.87
N LYS A 301 -3.41 -4.53 -3.15
CA LYS A 301 -3.94 -3.90 -4.37
C LYS A 301 -3.30 -4.42 -5.65
N VAL A 302 -2.04 -4.85 -5.58
CA VAL A 302 -1.40 -5.56 -6.71
C VAL A 302 -2.00 -6.95 -6.90
N ALA A 303 -2.22 -7.70 -5.82
CA ALA A 303 -2.87 -9.02 -5.88
C ALA A 303 -4.29 -8.92 -6.45
N ILE A 304 -5.07 -7.92 -6.01
CA ILE A 304 -6.42 -7.62 -6.53
C ILE A 304 -6.34 -7.24 -8.02
N GLY A 305 -5.43 -6.36 -8.41
CA GLY A 305 -5.25 -5.93 -9.80
C GLY A 305 -4.83 -7.06 -10.74
N ALA A 306 -4.08 -8.04 -10.23
CA ALA A 306 -3.70 -9.25 -10.94
C ALA A 306 -4.81 -10.32 -10.96
N GLY A 307 -5.92 -10.10 -10.26
CA GLY A 307 -7.04 -11.06 -10.18
C GLY A 307 -6.66 -12.38 -9.49
N LYS A 308 -5.67 -12.36 -8.59
CA LYS A 308 -5.16 -13.57 -7.92
C LYS A 308 -5.89 -13.85 -6.60
N PRO A 309 -6.15 -15.11 -6.27
CA PRO A 309 -6.67 -15.46 -4.94
C PRO A 309 -5.59 -15.21 -3.88
N PHE A 310 -6.04 -14.81 -2.69
CA PHE A 310 -5.14 -14.52 -1.58
C PHE A 310 -5.78 -14.90 -0.25
N ILE A 311 -4.94 -15.04 0.78
CA ILE A 311 -5.35 -15.13 2.18
C ILE A 311 -4.73 -13.95 2.92
N VAL A 312 -5.54 -13.26 3.71
CA VAL A 312 -5.09 -12.17 4.58
C VAL A 312 -5.40 -12.47 6.05
N THR A 313 -4.61 -11.92 6.95
CA THR A 313 -4.99 -11.88 8.36
C THR A 313 -6.12 -10.90 8.60
N ARG A 314 -7.05 -11.22 9.51
CA ARG A 314 -8.16 -10.34 9.90
C ARG A 314 -7.64 -9.21 10.80
N ILE A 315 -7.16 -8.15 10.17
CA ILE A 315 -6.69 -6.91 10.81
C ILE A 315 -7.25 -5.71 10.05
N PRO A 316 -7.33 -4.51 10.64
CA PRO A 316 -7.94 -3.32 10.01
C PRO A 316 -7.35 -2.98 8.64
N LYS A 317 -6.06 -3.20 8.44
CA LYS A 317 -5.37 -3.00 7.16
C LYS A 317 -6.01 -3.76 5.99
N PHE A 318 -6.71 -4.84 6.24
CA PHE A 318 -7.33 -5.72 5.25
C PHE A 318 -8.86 -5.79 5.37
N GLU A 319 -9.49 -4.83 6.07
CA GLU A 319 -10.96 -4.82 6.28
C GLU A 319 -11.74 -4.93 4.98
N GLU A 320 -11.27 -4.30 3.91
CA GLU A 320 -11.92 -4.33 2.59
C GLU A 320 -12.08 -5.75 2.03
N VAL A 321 -11.25 -6.70 2.46
CA VAL A 321 -11.35 -8.09 2.01
C VAL A 321 -12.61 -8.75 2.57
N SER A 322 -12.86 -8.61 3.87
CA SER A 322 -14.07 -9.16 4.49
C SER A 322 -15.33 -8.39 4.11
N GLU A 323 -15.24 -7.08 3.98
CA GLU A 323 -16.39 -6.22 3.68
C GLU A 323 -16.86 -6.30 2.21
N GLU A 324 -15.92 -6.38 1.27
CA GLU A 324 -16.19 -6.13 -0.14
C GLU A 324 -15.89 -7.32 -1.06
N ILE A 325 -15.07 -8.28 -0.63
CA ILE A 325 -14.68 -9.44 -1.45
C ILE A 325 -15.27 -10.72 -0.85
N SER A 326 -14.69 -11.22 0.23
CA SER A 326 -15.17 -12.40 0.95
C SER A 326 -14.55 -12.51 2.33
N ASP A 327 -15.39 -12.70 3.35
CA ASP A 327 -14.91 -12.99 4.71
C ASP A 327 -14.16 -14.34 4.81
N GLU A 328 -14.42 -15.26 3.89
CA GLU A 328 -13.72 -16.55 3.83
C GLU A 328 -12.22 -16.41 3.61
N LEU A 329 -11.77 -15.33 2.95
CA LEU A 329 -10.35 -15.05 2.67
C LEU A 329 -9.59 -14.49 3.87
N THR A 330 -10.29 -14.24 4.99
CA THR A 330 -9.68 -13.66 6.19
C THR A 330 -9.48 -14.74 7.26
N VAL A 331 -8.32 -14.72 7.92
CA VAL A 331 -7.98 -15.62 9.01
C VAL A 331 -7.51 -14.85 10.22
N LEU A 332 -7.89 -15.24 11.43
CA LEU A 332 -7.30 -14.65 12.64
C LEU A 332 -5.80 -15.00 12.69
N PRO A 333 -4.93 -14.09 13.17
CA PRO A 333 -3.48 -14.36 13.25
C PRO A 333 -3.10 -15.62 14.05
N ASN A 334 -3.94 -16.04 14.99
CA ASN A 334 -3.77 -17.22 15.85
C ASN A 334 -4.54 -18.46 15.38
N ASP A 335 -5.41 -18.36 14.37
CA ASP A 335 -6.17 -19.49 13.83
C ASP A 335 -5.41 -20.22 12.73
N PHE A 336 -4.35 -20.88 13.15
CA PHE A 336 -3.44 -21.58 12.24
C PHE A 336 -4.13 -22.76 11.53
N LYS A 337 -5.05 -23.47 12.20
CA LYS A 337 -5.78 -24.61 11.63
C LYS A 337 -6.66 -24.17 10.45
N ARG A 338 -7.41 -23.09 10.61
CA ARG A 338 -8.21 -22.50 9.52
C ARG A 338 -7.32 -22.03 8.37
N MET A 339 -6.16 -21.44 8.67
CA MET A 339 -5.19 -20.99 7.67
C MET A 339 -4.72 -22.15 6.76
N VAL A 340 -4.35 -23.30 7.36
CA VAL A 340 -3.96 -24.52 6.62
C VAL A 340 -5.12 -25.02 5.74
N LYS A 341 -6.32 -25.17 6.33
CA LYS A 341 -7.51 -25.65 5.62
C LYS A 341 -7.88 -24.74 4.44
N LEU A 342 -7.88 -23.43 4.64
CA LEU A 342 -8.21 -22.47 3.59
C LEU A 342 -7.15 -22.48 2.49
N THR A 343 -5.86 -22.56 2.84
CA THR A 343 -4.77 -22.67 1.88
C THR A 343 -4.94 -23.90 0.99
N TYR A 344 -5.19 -25.07 1.59
CA TYR A 344 -5.42 -26.30 0.84
C TYR A 344 -6.63 -26.18 -0.09
N ARG A 345 -7.74 -25.62 0.40
CA ARG A 345 -8.97 -25.43 -0.38
C ARG A 345 -8.75 -24.51 -1.58
N LEU A 346 -8.09 -23.36 -1.41
CA LEU A 346 -7.80 -22.44 -2.52
C LEU A 346 -6.84 -23.03 -3.58
N LEU A 347 -5.96 -23.95 -3.20
CA LEU A 347 -5.05 -24.60 -4.13
C LEU A 347 -5.72 -25.75 -4.92
N PHE A 348 -6.62 -26.52 -4.30
CA PHE A 348 -7.07 -27.81 -4.83
C PHE A 348 -8.58 -27.94 -5.05
N ASP A 349 -9.42 -27.06 -4.46
CA ASP A 349 -10.86 -26.95 -4.76
C ASP A 349 -11.03 -25.91 -5.89
N GLU A 350 -11.17 -26.40 -7.11
CA GLU A 350 -11.23 -25.56 -8.31
C GLU A 350 -12.46 -24.65 -8.33
N GLN A 351 -13.63 -25.20 -7.98
CA GLN A 351 -14.88 -24.44 -7.96
C GLN A 351 -14.81 -23.27 -6.97
N PHE A 352 -14.30 -23.55 -5.77
CA PHE A 352 -14.12 -22.51 -4.75
C PHE A 352 -13.10 -21.46 -5.19
N ARG A 353 -11.95 -21.88 -5.72
CA ARG A 353 -10.92 -20.95 -6.22
C ARG A 353 -11.47 -20.03 -7.30
N ASP A 354 -12.20 -20.58 -8.29
CA ASP A 354 -12.71 -19.81 -9.42
C ASP A 354 -13.82 -18.83 -8.97
N HIS A 355 -14.67 -19.24 -8.02
CA HIS A 355 -15.61 -18.35 -7.37
C HIS A 355 -14.89 -17.15 -6.70
N ILE A 356 -13.82 -17.40 -5.93
CA ILE A 356 -13.03 -16.36 -5.30
C ILE A 356 -12.37 -15.45 -6.33
N ILE A 357 -11.77 -16.00 -7.39
CA ILE A 357 -11.15 -15.23 -8.45
C ILE A 357 -12.15 -14.29 -9.12
N SER A 358 -13.38 -14.74 -9.38
CA SER A 358 -14.45 -13.90 -9.94
C SER A 358 -14.72 -12.70 -9.03
N ARG A 359 -14.90 -12.92 -7.72
CA ARG A 359 -15.15 -11.84 -6.75
C ARG A 359 -13.98 -10.85 -6.65
N VAL A 360 -12.75 -11.35 -6.68
CA VAL A 360 -11.54 -10.49 -6.69
C VAL A 360 -11.51 -9.62 -7.94
N LYS A 361 -11.80 -10.19 -9.13
CA LYS A 361 -11.85 -9.45 -10.40
C LYS A 361 -12.96 -8.39 -10.40
N ASP A 362 -14.13 -8.70 -9.88
CA ASP A 362 -15.23 -7.72 -9.80
C ASP A 362 -14.89 -6.58 -8.83
N TYR A 363 -14.26 -6.89 -7.70
CA TYR A 363 -13.77 -5.85 -6.81
C TYR A 363 -12.64 -5.02 -7.43
N ALA A 364 -11.74 -5.62 -8.22
CA ALA A 364 -10.70 -4.88 -8.95
C ALA A 364 -11.28 -3.81 -9.88
N LYS A 365 -12.40 -4.10 -10.58
CA LYS A 365 -13.12 -3.13 -11.41
C LYS A 365 -13.68 -1.98 -10.55
N LYS A 366 -14.29 -2.31 -9.38
CA LYS A 366 -14.88 -1.34 -8.44
C LYS A 366 -13.83 -0.36 -7.90
N VAL A 367 -12.61 -0.83 -7.62
CA VAL A 367 -11.50 -0.01 -7.10
C VAL A 367 -10.45 0.29 -8.19
N SER A 368 -10.86 0.45 -9.43
CA SER A 368 -9.96 0.89 -10.50
C SER A 368 -9.42 2.31 -10.24
N TRP A 369 -8.26 2.63 -10.81
CA TRP A 369 -7.71 4.00 -10.73
C TRP A 369 -8.65 5.01 -11.36
N SER A 370 -9.40 4.65 -12.42
CA SER A 370 -10.40 5.50 -13.04
C SER A 370 -11.51 5.88 -12.05
N ASN A 371 -12.01 4.92 -11.26
CA ASN A 371 -13.02 5.18 -10.24
C ASN A 371 -12.45 6.00 -9.09
N SER A 372 -11.19 5.76 -8.68
CA SER A 372 -10.51 6.59 -7.69
C SER A 372 -10.36 8.03 -8.19
N ALA A 373 -9.90 8.24 -9.41
CA ALA A 373 -9.72 9.55 -10.01
C ALA A 373 -11.05 10.34 -10.11
N ARG A 374 -12.15 9.68 -10.54
CA ARG A 374 -13.48 10.32 -10.57
C ARG A 374 -13.91 10.83 -9.19
N LYS A 375 -13.77 9.99 -8.14
CA LYS A 375 -14.11 10.40 -6.77
C LYS A 375 -13.26 11.57 -6.27
N HIS A 376 -11.99 11.66 -6.67
CA HIS A 376 -11.15 12.81 -6.33
C HIS A 376 -11.63 14.09 -7.04
N ILE A 377 -11.96 14.03 -8.33
CA ILE A 377 -12.49 15.21 -9.06
C ILE A 377 -13.86 15.63 -8.53
N GLU A 378 -14.76 14.70 -8.23
CA GLU A 378 -16.04 14.99 -7.60
C GLU A 378 -15.86 15.74 -6.26
N LEU A 379 -14.88 15.30 -5.45
CA LEU A 379 -14.55 15.99 -4.20
C LEU A 379 -13.97 17.38 -4.47
N TYR A 380 -13.02 17.52 -5.38
CA TYR A 380 -12.39 18.82 -5.67
C TYR A 380 -13.42 19.83 -6.21
N ASN A 381 -14.33 19.41 -7.09
CA ASN A 381 -15.39 20.27 -7.61
C ASN A 381 -16.39 20.72 -6.54
N LYS A 382 -16.62 19.90 -5.48
CA LYS A 382 -17.46 20.31 -4.35
C LYS A 382 -16.78 21.33 -3.44
N LEU A 383 -15.46 21.38 -3.44
CA LEU A 383 -14.71 22.30 -2.58
C LEU A 383 -14.49 23.66 -3.24
N LEU A 384 -14.45 23.73 -4.55
CA LEU A 384 -14.33 24.98 -5.33
C LEU A 384 -15.66 25.68 -5.51
#